data_1ec318a09445dddf55cad79a03bc54ea
#
_entry.id   1ec318a09445dddf55cad79a03bc54ea
#
_cell.length_a   1.000
_cell.length_b   1.000
_cell.length_c   1.000
_cell.angle_alpha   90.00
_cell.angle_beta   90.00
_cell.angle_gamma   90.00
#
_symmetry.space_group_name_H-M   'P 1'
#
loop_
_entity.id
_entity.type
_entity.pdbx_description
1 polymer ?
#
loop_
_entity_poly.entity_id
_entity_poly.type
_entity_poly.pdbx_seq_one_letter_code
_entity_poly.pdbx_strand_id
1 'polypeptide(L)'
;LYNKDSKLIALRSSSWWGTFGENFSRVSSWDDQTSVLDIYDMSSADQPVLTLQLELEGGFVTSRRIDDHVYMISRHTPDIPGLIRYPSNQEEIDQNISLLTELRVEDVLPSILINGEASSLTDASDCLFMDKTNEIASTHYGFPVMTYVVAVDTESESVSGISCYMGDVSGIYVSENAIYLTQSDGQEDESRTLIHGFEASNALAYLGSGAVDGHLWGRGEVDFRMSEHEGYLRVVS
;
A
#
# COMPACT_ATOMS: atom_id res chain seq x y z
N LEU A 1 -6.04 1.40 16.68
CA LEU A 1 -7.41 1.51 17.18
C LEU A 1 -7.95 2.90 16.96
N TYR A 2 -9.18 2.99 16.45
CA TYR A 2 -9.93 4.22 16.35
C TYR A 2 -11.27 4.06 17.09
N ASN A 3 -11.78 5.16 17.59
CA ASN A 3 -13.09 5.22 18.24
C ASN A 3 -13.89 6.36 17.60
N LYS A 4 -15.14 6.10 17.28
CA LYS A 4 -16.09 7.11 16.80
C LYS A 4 -17.49 6.74 17.24
N ASP A 5 -18.14 7.65 17.94
CA ASP A 5 -19.49 7.46 18.50
C ASP A 5 -19.55 6.15 19.32
N SER A 6 -20.41 5.22 18.94
CA SER A 6 -20.51 3.89 19.53
C SER A 6 -19.72 2.81 18.78
N LYS A 7 -18.81 3.19 17.85
CA LYS A 7 -18.04 2.23 17.06
C LYS A 7 -16.59 2.17 17.52
N LEU A 8 -16.07 0.95 17.61
CA LEU A 8 -14.65 0.66 17.79
C LEU A 8 -14.10 0.04 16.51
N ILE A 9 -13.06 0.65 15.97
CA ILE A 9 -12.39 0.15 14.77
C ILE A 9 -11.03 -0.39 15.19
N ALA A 10 -10.83 -1.68 15.01
CA ALA A 10 -9.61 -2.40 15.34
C ALA A 10 -8.87 -2.82 14.07
N LEU A 11 -7.58 -2.50 14.00
CA LEU A 11 -6.71 -2.98 12.95
C LEU A 11 -5.75 -4.00 13.52
N ARG A 12 -5.60 -5.10 12.82
CA ARG A 12 -4.69 -6.20 13.14
C ARG A 12 -3.84 -6.51 11.92
N SER A 13 -2.62 -6.95 12.12
CA SER A 13 -1.76 -7.46 11.05
C SER A 13 -1.12 -8.75 11.51
N SER A 14 -0.95 -9.69 10.59
CA SER A 14 -0.19 -10.92 10.83
C SER A 14 1.31 -10.65 10.92
N SER A 15 1.77 -9.52 10.36
CA SER A 15 3.17 -9.12 10.48
C SER A 15 3.45 -8.57 11.86
N TRP A 16 4.21 -9.32 12.61
CA TRP A 16 4.78 -8.86 13.85
C TRP A 16 5.96 -7.93 13.57
N TRP A 17 5.93 -6.75 14.16
CA TRP A 17 6.84 -5.64 14.00
C TRP A 17 8.28 -5.98 13.53
N GLY A 18 8.80 -5.18 12.71
CA GLY A 18 10.10 -5.34 12.05
C GLY A 18 10.05 -4.99 10.57
N THR A 19 8.86 -4.81 10.01
CA THR A 19 8.71 -4.33 8.64
C THR A 19 9.08 -2.86 8.49
N PHE A 20 9.19 -2.12 9.58
CA PHE A 20 9.74 -0.76 9.63
C PHE A 20 11.22 -0.72 10.07
N GLY A 21 11.85 -1.87 10.27
CA GLY A 21 13.25 -1.99 10.61
C GLY A 21 14.18 -1.91 9.39
N GLU A 22 15.46 -2.04 9.64
CA GLU A 22 16.58 -1.93 8.69
C GLU A 22 16.51 -2.86 7.43
N ASN A 23 15.48 -3.68 7.32
CA ASN A 23 15.26 -4.62 6.21
C ASN A 23 14.20 -4.18 5.19
N PHE A 24 13.94 -2.89 5.07
CA PHE A 24 13.02 -2.33 4.07
C PHE A 24 13.36 -2.74 2.64
N SER A 25 14.61 -3.13 2.39
CA SER A 25 15.12 -3.56 1.08
C SER A 25 14.91 -5.05 0.78
N ARG A 26 14.34 -5.84 1.69
CA ARG A 26 14.13 -7.26 1.45
C ARG A 26 12.65 -7.56 1.26
N VAL A 27 12.26 -7.59 0.03
CA VAL A 27 10.92 -7.81 -0.51
C VAL A 27 10.29 -9.16 -0.14
N SER A 28 11.06 -10.07 0.42
CA SER A 28 10.62 -11.42 0.78
C SER A 28 9.67 -11.50 1.97
N SER A 29 9.27 -10.38 2.55
CA SER A 29 8.53 -10.36 3.82
C SER A 29 7.03 -10.02 3.69
N TRP A 30 6.55 -9.78 2.47
CA TRP A 30 5.14 -9.43 2.23
C TRP A 30 4.28 -10.60 1.74
N ASP A 31 4.92 -11.77 1.56
CA ASP A 31 4.24 -13.01 1.23
C ASP A 31 3.50 -13.51 2.48
N ASP A 32 2.39 -14.16 2.29
CA ASP A 32 1.58 -14.78 3.35
C ASP A 32 1.16 -13.84 4.50
N GLN A 33 1.12 -12.53 4.25
CA GLN A 33 0.69 -11.57 5.25
C GLN A 33 -0.75 -11.16 5.04
N THR A 34 -1.44 -10.87 6.14
CA THR A 34 -2.81 -10.37 6.14
C THR A 34 -2.93 -9.15 7.03
N SER A 35 -3.75 -8.22 6.60
CA SER A 35 -4.14 -7.04 7.34
C SER A 35 -5.65 -7.07 7.55
N VAL A 36 -6.10 -6.87 8.78
CA VAL A 36 -7.51 -6.98 9.13
C VAL A 36 -8.01 -5.69 9.76
N LEU A 37 -9.18 -5.26 9.32
CA LEU A 37 -9.95 -4.18 9.94
C LEU A 37 -11.28 -4.76 10.42
N ASP A 38 -11.53 -4.64 11.72
CA ASP A 38 -12.78 -5.04 12.34
C ASP A 38 -13.51 -3.78 12.85
N ILE A 39 -14.82 -3.66 12.57
CA ILE A 39 -15.70 -2.65 13.16
C ILE A 39 -16.62 -3.35 14.14
N TYR A 40 -16.68 -2.82 15.36
CA TYR A 40 -17.55 -3.30 16.41
C TYR A 40 -18.55 -2.20 16.81
N ASP A 41 -19.82 -2.54 16.87
CA ASP A 41 -20.82 -1.74 17.57
C ASP A 41 -20.63 -1.90 19.09
N MET A 42 -20.37 -0.78 19.75
CA MET A 42 -20.16 -0.67 21.20
C MET A 42 -21.35 -0.04 21.91
N SER A 43 -22.54 0.00 21.31
CA SER A 43 -23.76 0.54 21.93
C SER A 43 -24.06 -0.12 23.26
N SER A 44 -23.65 -1.39 23.41
CA SER A 44 -23.59 -2.11 24.68
C SER A 44 -22.14 -2.43 24.99
N ALA A 45 -21.53 -1.73 25.93
CA ALA A 45 -20.12 -1.92 26.28
C ALA A 45 -19.78 -3.32 26.77
N ASP A 46 -20.76 -4.02 27.36
CA ASP A 46 -20.62 -5.37 27.87
C ASP A 46 -20.73 -6.44 26.78
N GLN A 47 -21.25 -6.08 25.61
CA GLN A 47 -21.48 -7.00 24.49
C GLN A 47 -21.18 -6.30 23.14
N PRO A 48 -19.90 -6.12 22.80
CA PRO A 48 -19.53 -5.59 21.49
C PRO A 48 -19.97 -6.56 20.38
N VAL A 49 -20.54 -6.03 19.32
CA VAL A 49 -20.99 -6.78 18.16
C VAL A 49 -20.12 -6.45 16.97
N LEU A 50 -19.48 -7.46 16.36
CA LEU A 50 -18.74 -7.30 15.12
C LEU A 50 -19.74 -7.05 13.98
N THR A 51 -19.63 -5.91 13.32
CA THR A 51 -20.54 -5.48 12.24
C THR A 51 -19.87 -5.53 10.87
N LEU A 52 -18.55 -5.28 10.82
CA LEU A 52 -17.74 -5.44 9.60
C LEU A 52 -16.43 -6.13 9.95
N GLN A 53 -16.06 -7.14 9.17
CA GLN A 53 -14.71 -7.67 9.11
C GLN A 53 -14.17 -7.55 7.69
N LEU A 54 -13.06 -6.89 7.56
CA LEU A 54 -12.32 -6.72 6.33
C LEU A 54 -10.95 -7.37 6.49
N GLU A 55 -10.65 -8.37 5.66
CA GLU A 55 -9.34 -9.01 5.63
C GLU A 55 -8.70 -8.78 4.26
N LEU A 56 -7.48 -8.26 4.26
CA LEU A 56 -6.71 -7.90 3.08
C LEU A 56 -5.46 -8.77 3.01
N GLU A 57 -5.23 -9.37 1.87
CA GLU A 57 -3.95 -10.02 1.58
C GLU A 57 -2.86 -8.96 1.47
N GLY A 58 -1.78 -9.13 2.23
CA GLY A 58 -0.66 -8.18 2.28
C GLY A 58 -0.38 -7.61 3.67
N GLY A 59 0.83 -7.11 3.84
CA GLY A 59 1.33 -6.54 5.08
C GLY A 59 0.81 -5.12 5.32
N PHE A 60 0.29 -4.89 6.51
CA PHE A 60 -0.14 -3.56 6.94
C PHE A 60 1.04 -2.60 7.06
N VAL A 61 0.93 -1.44 6.47
CA VAL A 61 1.94 -0.37 6.54
C VAL A 61 1.52 0.71 7.53
N THR A 62 0.38 1.34 7.29
CA THR A 62 -0.15 2.38 8.16
C THR A 62 -1.64 2.57 7.93
N SER A 63 -2.26 3.35 8.78
CA SER A 63 -3.63 3.80 8.58
C SER A 63 -3.82 5.21 9.09
N ARG A 64 -4.80 5.90 8.55
CA ARG A 64 -5.28 7.20 9.05
C ARG A 64 -6.79 7.21 9.04
N ARG A 65 -7.36 7.86 10.04
CA ARG A 65 -8.78 8.18 10.06
C ARG A 65 -8.96 9.66 9.80
N ILE A 66 -9.80 9.97 8.82
CA ILE A 66 -10.21 11.32 8.46
C ILE A 66 -11.74 11.29 8.43
N ASP A 67 -12.37 12.06 9.29
CA ASP A 67 -13.82 12.09 9.47
C ASP A 67 -14.43 10.68 9.64
N ASP A 68 -15.21 10.23 8.68
CA ASP A 68 -15.92 8.96 8.67
C ASP A 68 -15.18 7.86 7.89
N HIS A 69 -13.99 8.17 7.39
CA HIS A 69 -13.19 7.22 6.61
C HIS A 69 -11.95 6.77 7.34
N VAL A 70 -11.67 5.48 7.25
CA VAL A 70 -10.37 4.90 7.60
C VAL A 70 -9.66 4.50 6.32
N TYR A 71 -8.53 5.13 6.07
CA TYR A 71 -7.62 4.78 4.99
C TYR A 71 -6.59 3.80 5.51
N MET A 72 -6.56 2.62 4.92
CA MET A 72 -5.67 1.53 5.26
C MET A 72 -4.69 1.33 4.12
N ILE A 73 -3.40 1.41 4.40
CA ILE A 73 -2.34 1.24 3.41
C ILE A 73 -1.61 -0.06 3.70
N SER A 74 -1.52 -0.91 2.69
CA SER A 74 -0.88 -2.21 2.77
C SER A 74 0.00 -2.48 1.55
N ARG A 75 0.90 -3.45 1.68
CA ARG A 75 1.78 -3.94 0.63
C ARG A 75 1.56 -5.41 0.41
N HIS A 76 1.58 -5.80 -0.85
CA HIS A 76 1.48 -7.19 -1.26
C HIS A 76 2.63 -7.54 -2.22
N THR A 77 3.20 -8.71 -2.01
CA THR A 77 4.11 -9.35 -2.97
C THR A 77 3.48 -10.65 -3.39
N PRO A 78 3.18 -10.84 -4.68
CA PRO A 78 2.56 -12.07 -5.14
C PRO A 78 3.42 -13.29 -4.81
N ASP A 79 2.79 -14.35 -4.30
CA ASP A 79 3.42 -15.66 -4.28
C ASP A 79 3.24 -16.32 -5.66
N ILE A 80 4.34 -16.43 -6.39
CA ILE A 80 4.35 -17.06 -7.72
C ILE A 80 5.02 -18.41 -7.59
N PRO A 81 4.26 -19.51 -7.58
CA PRO A 81 4.81 -20.84 -7.42
C PRO A 81 5.84 -21.16 -8.50
N GLY A 82 7.04 -21.55 -8.09
CA GLY A 82 8.14 -21.89 -8.99
C GLY A 82 9.01 -20.72 -9.44
N LEU A 83 8.70 -19.48 -9.04
CA LEU A 83 9.56 -18.34 -9.33
C LEU A 83 10.86 -18.42 -8.52
N ILE A 84 11.97 -18.38 -9.22
CA ILE A 84 13.30 -18.32 -8.62
C ILE A 84 13.63 -16.87 -8.33
N ARG A 85 13.51 -16.46 -7.07
CA ARG A 85 13.68 -15.05 -6.66
C ARG A 85 15.07 -14.47 -6.91
N TYR A 86 16.10 -15.33 -6.88
CA TYR A 86 17.48 -14.94 -7.09
C TYR A 86 18.13 -15.89 -8.13
N PRO A 87 17.80 -15.72 -9.42
CA PRO A 87 18.39 -16.58 -10.46
C PRO A 87 19.91 -16.38 -10.52
N SER A 88 20.63 -17.48 -10.52
CA SER A 88 22.10 -17.51 -10.48
C SER A 88 22.73 -17.73 -11.85
N ASN A 89 21.93 -18.12 -12.84
CA ASN A 89 22.37 -18.45 -14.20
C ASN A 89 21.26 -18.15 -15.23
N GLN A 90 21.63 -18.22 -16.50
CA GLN A 90 20.72 -17.91 -17.61
C GLN A 90 19.53 -18.88 -17.71
N GLU A 91 19.73 -20.15 -17.38
CA GLU A 91 18.66 -21.15 -17.42
C GLU A 91 17.55 -20.82 -16.42
N GLU A 92 17.90 -20.42 -15.21
CA GLU A 92 16.96 -19.97 -14.18
C GLU A 92 16.24 -18.67 -14.57
N ILE A 93 16.93 -17.75 -15.26
CA ILE A 93 16.33 -16.54 -15.81
C ILE A 93 15.30 -16.91 -16.88
N ASP A 94 15.67 -17.79 -17.82
CA ASP A 94 14.79 -18.23 -18.91
C ASP A 94 13.57 -18.99 -18.35
N GLN A 95 13.75 -19.79 -17.31
CA GLN A 95 12.66 -20.43 -16.59
C GLN A 95 11.69 -19.40 -15.99
N ASN A 96 12.19 -18.38 -15.32
CA ASN A 96 11.37 -17.30 -14.77
C ASN A 96 10.62 -16.55 -15.87
N ILE A 97 11.28 -16.23 -16.98
CA ILE A 97 10.64 -15.54 -18.13
C ILE A 97 9.49 -16.40 -18.67
N SER A 98 9.70 -17.68 -18.85
CA SER A 98 8.65 -18.60 -19.32
C SER A 98 7.47 -18.63 -18.37
N LEU A 99 7.74 -18.79 -17.07
CA LEU A 99 6.72 -18.80 -16.03
C LEU A 99 5.90 -17.50 -16.02
N LEU A 100 6.58 -16.35 -16.01
CA LEU A 100 5.92 -15.04 -15.98
C LEU A 100 5.14 -14.73 -17.27
N THR A 101 5.52 -15.31 -18.39
CA THR A 101 4.81 -15.13 -19.67
C THR A 101 3.46 -15.88 -19.68
N GLU A 102 3.36 -16.98 -18.94
CA GLU A 102 2.16 -17.80 -18.83
C GLU A 102 1.23 -17.35 -17.69
N LEU A 103 1.74 -16.51 -16.79
CA LEU A 103 1.01 -16.03 -15.61
C LEU A 103 -0.09 -15.04 -16.02
N ARG A 104 -1.27 -15.23 -15.49
CA ARG A 104 -2.36 -14.24 -15.64
C ARG A 104 -2.27 -13.20 -14.53
N VAL A 105 -2.59 -11.97 -14.85
CA VAL A 105 -2.54 -10.86 -13.88
C VAL A 105 -3.48 -11.12 -12.70
N GLU A 106 -4.63 -11.74 -12.96
CA GLU A 106 -5.62 -12.07 -11.92
C GLU A 106 -5.06 -13.07 -10.87
N ASP A 107 -4.06 -13.87 -11.24
CA ASP A 107 -3.46 -14.86 -10.34
C ASP A 107 -2.44 -14.23 -9.36
N VAL A 108 -2.10 -12.94 -9.56
CA VAL A 108 -1.13 -12.21 -8.75
C VAL A 108 -1.72 -11.00 -8.02
N LEU A 109 -2.97 -10.66 -8.30
CA LEU A 109 -3.65 -9.59 -7.58
C LEU A 109 -4.02 -10.04 -6.16
N PRO A 110 -3.88 -9.14 -5.17
CA PRO A 110 -4.28 -9.45 -3.81
C PRO A 110 -5.79 -9.66 -3.70
N SER A 111 -6.18 -10.48 -2.77
CA SER A 111 -7.57 -10.74 -2.42
C SER A 111 -8.05 -9.86 -1.26
N ILE A 112 -9.36 -9.69 -1.19
CA ILE A 112 -10.07 -9.06 -0.08
C ILE A 112 -11.20 -9.99 0.37
N LEU A 113 -11.34 -10.18 1.68
CA LEU A 113 -12.49 -10.85 2.27
C LEU A 113 -13.32 -9.83 3.03
N ILE A 114 -14.60 -9.74 2.68
CA ILE A 114 -15.57 -8.90 3.38
C ILE A 114 -16.57 -9.82 4.07
N ASN A 115 -16.56 -9.83 5.39
CA ASN A 115 -17.37 -10.74 6.21
C ASN A 115 -17.23 -12.22 5.78
N GLY A 116 -16.02 -12.62 5.36
CA GLY A 116 -15.70 -13.98 4.93
C GLY A 116 -15.98 -14.29 3.45
N GLU A 117 -16.54 -13.35 2.68
CA GLU A 117 -16.71 -13.49 1.24
C GLU A 117 -15.49 -12.94 0.50
N ALA A 118 -14.79 -13.80 -0.25
CA ALA A 118 -13.57 -13.46 -0.97
C ALA A 118 -13.86 -12.90 -2.35
N SER A 119 -13.10 -11.87 -2.73
CA SER A 119 -13.05 -11.33 -4.09
C SER A 119 -11.65 -10.80 -4.41
N SER A 120 -11.38 -10.48 -5.68
CA SER A 120 -10.20 -9.72 -6.05
C SER A 120 -10.26 -8.33 -5.40
N LEU A 121 -9.14 -7.82 -4.90
CA LEU A 121 -9.08 -6.49 -4.30
C LEU A 121 -9.41 -5.41 -5.34
N THR A 122 -8.88 -5.55 -6.55
CA THR A 122 -9.03 -4.58 -7.64
C THR A 122 -8.94 -5.27 -8.99
N ASP A 123 -9.33 -4.59 -10.05
CA ASP A 123 -9.05 -5.04 -11.41
C ASP A 123 -7.62 -4.66 -11.83
N ALA A 124 -7.00 -5.48 -12.65
CA ALA A 124 -5.64 -5.25 -13.14
C ALA A 124 -5.45 -3.91 -13.86
N SER A 125 -6.50 -3.45 -14.56
CA SER A 125 -6.53 -2.17 -15.26
C SER A 125 -6.52 -0.95 -14.34
N ASP A 126 -6.88 -1.12 -13.08
CA ASP A 126 -7.01 -0.03 -12.12
C ASP A 126 -5.73 0.19 -11.30
N CYS A 127 -4.75 -0.71 -11.41
CA CYS A 127 -3.45 -0.53 -10.80
C CYS A 127 -2.59 0.45 -11.59
N LEU A 128 -2.16 1.51 -10.94
CA LEU A 128 -1.26 2.50 -11.50
C LEU A 128 0.18 1.98 -11.51
N PHE A 129 0.91 2.27 -12.55
CA PHE A 129 2.33 1.95 -12.66
C PHE A 129 3.08 3.08 -13.38
N MET A 130 4.39 3.14 -13.15
CA MET A 130 5.22 4.12 -13.81
C MET A 130 5.27 3.91 -15.31
N ASP A 131 5.12 4.98 -16.08
CA ASP A 131 5.25 4.94 -17.53
C ASP A 131 6.69 4.51 -17.92
N LYS A 132 6.79 3.44 -18.72
CA LYS A 132 8.07 2.89 -19.20
C LYS A 132 8.87 3.87 -20.06
N THR A 133 8.24 4.92 -20.59
CA THR A 133 8.90 5.99 -21.35
C THR A 133 9.62 6.98 -20.45
N ASN A 134 9.38 6.97 -19.15
CA ASN A 134 10.08 7.79 -18.19
C ASN A 134 11.50 7.22 -17.96
N GLU A 135 12.53 8.04 -18.06
CA GLU A 135 13.93 7.64 -17.80
C GLU A 135 14.10 7.00 -16.41
N ILE A 136 13.37 7.50 -15.43
CA ILE A 136 13.37 6.98 -14.06
C ILE A 136 12.84 5.54 -14.02
N ALA A 137 11.75 5.26 -14.74
CA ALA A 137 11.15 3.92 -14.79
C ALA A 137 12.06 2.89 -15.48
N SER A 138 12.90 3.34 -16.42
CA SER A 138 13.82 2.45 -17.15
C SER A 138 14.98 1.94 -16.30
N THR A 139 15.33 2.65 -15.24
CA THR A 139 16.41 2.30 -14.31
C THR A 139 15.94 1.56 -13.07
N HIS A 140 14.63 1.52 -12.86
CA HIS A 140 14.05 0.88 -11.69
C HIS A 140 13.90 -0.62 -11.93
N TYR A 141 14.71 -1.42 -11.25
CA TYR A 141 14.53 -2.86 -11.18
C TYR A 141 13.37 -3.15 -10.22
N GLY A 142 12.15 -3.16 -10.79
CA GLY A 142 10.94 -3.37 -10.00
C GLY A 142 10.87 -4.78 -9.45
N PHE A 143 10.80 -4.91 -8.14
CA PHE A 143 10.20 -6.08 -7.53
C PHE A 143 8.68 -6.02 -7.72
N PRO A 144 7.99 -7.15 -7.79
CA PRO A 144 6.54 -7.18 -7.92
C PRO A 144 5.87 -6.83 -6.59
N VAL A 145 6.09 -5.61 -6.11
CA VAL A 145 5.41 -5.08 -4.93
C VAL A 145 4.25 -4.22 -5.36
N MET A 146 3.07 -4.52 -4.86
CA MET A 146 1.92 -3.66 -4.95
C MET A 146 1.72 -2.93 -3.63
N THR A 147 1.58 -1.60 -3.69
CA THR A 147 1.08 -0.79 -2.58
C THR A 147 -0.34 -0.39 -2.89
N TYR A 148 -1.24 -0.62 -1.97
CA TYR A 148 -2.63 -0.26 -2.16
C TYR A 148 -3.19 0.48 -0.95
N VAL A 149 -4.17 1.33 -1.23
CA VAL A 149 -4.94 2.08 -0.25
C VAL A 149 -6.38 1.62 -0.33
N VAL A 150 -6.94 1.26 0.81
CA VAL A 150 -8.36 0.93 0.94
C VAL A 150 -9.02 1.98 1.83
N ALA A 151 -10.03 2.64 1.29
CA ALA A 151 -10.89 3.55 2.04
C ALA A 151 -12.11 2.78 2.56
N VAL A 152 -12.32 2.83 3.86
CA VAL A 152 -13.46 2.20 4.53
C VAL A 152 -14.32 3.31 5.13
N ASP A 153 -15.55 3.40 4.67
CA ASP A 153 -16.56 4.27 5.27
C ASP A 153 -17.11 3.60 6.55
N THR A 154 -16.90 4.26 7.67
CA THR A 154 -17.28 3.74 8.99
C THR A 154 -18.75 3.96 9.34
N GLU A 155 -19.47 4.80 8.59
CA GLU A 155 -20.92 4.96 8.76
C GLU A 155 -21.69 3.86 8.04
N SER A 156 -21.40 3.68 6.75
CA SER A 156 -22.02 2.63 5.93
C SER A 156 -21.41 1.24 6.16
N GLU A 157 -20.29 1.17 6.88
CA GLU A 157 -19.53 -0.06 7.16
C GLU A 157 -19.20 -0.83 5.88
N SER A 158 -18.60 -0.12 4.93
CA SER A 158 -18.30 -0.66 3.61
C SER A 158 -16.99 -0.10 3.05
N VAL A 159 -16.40 -0.84 2.12
CA VAL A 159 -15.29 -0.34 1.31
C VAL A 159 -15.84 0.70 0.35
N SER A 160 -15.34 1.93 0.45
CA SER A 160 -15.78 3.05 -0.39
C SER A 160 -14.85 3.30 -1.57
N GLY A 161 -13.59 2.91 -1.49
CA GLY A 161 -12.63 3.07 -2.57
C GLY A 161 -11.38 2.24 -2.39
N ILE A 162 -10.75 1.91 -3.50
CA ILE A 162 -9.47 1.20 -3.55
C ILE A 162 -8.59 1.89 -4.59
N SER A 163 -7.33 2.10 -4.27
CA SER A 163 -6.32 2.53 -5.22
C SER A 163 -5.09 1.63 -5.10
N CYS A 164 -4.56 1.21 -6.22
CA CYS A 164 -3.42 0.30 -6.33
C CYS A 164 -2.28 1.00 -7.09
N TYR A 165 -1.07 0.86 -6.57
CA TYR A 165 0.15 1.34 -7.18
C TYR A 165 1.19 0.23 -7.25
N MET A 166 1.70 -0.04 -8.45
CA MET A 166 2.75 -1.03 -8.69
C MET A 166 4.11 -0.42 -8.38
N GLY A 167 4.57 -0.58 -7.17
CA GLY A 167 5.87 -0.07 -6.74
C GLY A 167 6.09 -0.23 -5.23
N ASP A 168 7.37 -0.25 -4.87
CA ASP A 168 7.80 -0.26 -3.47
C ASP A 168 7.85 1.17 -2.94
N VAL A 169 6.91 1.46 -2.06
CA VAL A 169 6.74 2.78 -1.44
C VAL A 169 7.65 2.88 -0.22
N SER A 170 8.55 3.85 -0.19
CA SER A 170 9.50 4.07 0.90
C SER A 170 8.93 4.92 2.04
N GLY A 171 7.88 5.69 1.79
CA GLY A 171 7.26 6.53 2.80
C GLY A 171 5.83 6.90 2.43
N ILE A 172 5.06 7.29 3.44
CA ILE A 172 3.64 7.64 3.32
C ILE A 172 3.37 8.85 4.18
N TYR A 173 2.72 9.85 3.61
CA TYR A 173 2.18 10.99 4.33
C TYR A 173 0.70 11.13 4.02
N VAL A 174 -0.12 11.34 5.02
CA VAL A 174 -1.57 11.53 4.88
C VAL A 174 -1.96 12.85 5.54
N SER A 175 -2.50 13.76 4.74
CA SER A 175 -3.14 14.99 5.17
C SER A 175 -4.66 14.83 5.26
N GLU A 176 -5.37 15.90 5.59
CA GLU A 176 -6.84 15.90 5.54
C GLU A 176 -7.40 15.78 4.12
N ASN A 177 -6.63 16.16 3.09
CA ASN A 177 -7.10 16.25 1.72
C ASN A 177 -6.48 15.20 0.80
N ALA A 178 -5.30 14.69 1.14
CA ALA A 178 -4.55 13.81 0.24
C ALA A 178 -3.69 12.78 0.96
N ILE A 179 -3.44 11.69 0.26
CA ILE A 179 -2.51 10.62 0.62
C ILE A 179 -1.33 10.71 -0.35
N TYR A 180 -0.12 10.81 0.17
CA TYR A 180 1.11 10.88 -0.61
C TYR A 180 1.95 9.64 -0.37
N LEU A 181 2.24 8.92 -1.44
CA LEU A 181 3.14 7.78 -1.44
C LEU A 181 4.48 8.24 -2.00
N THR A 182 5.58 7.91 -1.32
CA THR A 182 6.91 8.27 -1.77
C THR A 182 7.72 7.05 -2.14
N GLN A 183 8.50 7.16 -3.21
CA GLN A 183 9.42 6.14 -3.68
C GLN A 183 10.79 6.76 -3.90
N SER A 184 11.82 6.15 -3.34
CA SER A 184 13.19 6.60 -3.56
C SER A 184 13.71 6.08 -4.90
N ASP A 185 14.26 6.98 -5.71
CA ASP A 185 15.05 6.60 -6.89
C ASP A 185 16.46 6.25 -6.43
N GLY A 186 16.81 4.96 -6.54
CA GLY A 186 18.00 4.36 -5.92
C GLY A 186 19.33 4.65 -6.63
N GLN A 187 19.47 5.73 -7.41
CA GLN A 187 20.74 6.09 -8.01
C GLN A 187 21.66 6.77 -6.98
N GLU A 188 22.86 6.24 -6.78
CA GLU A 188 23.81 6.70 -5.76
C GLU A 188 24.28 8.15 -5.95
N ASP A 189 24.31 8.68 -7.17
CA ASP A 189 24.86 10.01 -7.46
C ASP A 189 23.80 11.12 -7.64
N GLU A 190 22.55 10.78 -7.91
CA GLU A 190 21.46 11.74 -8.05
C GLU A 190 20.22 11.21 -7.31
N SER A 191 20.25 11.35 -5.99
CA SER A 191 19.10 10.91 -5.18
C SER A 191 17.87 11.75 -5.47
N ARG A 192 16.79 11.10 -5.85
CA ARG A 192 15.47 11.73 -6.07
C ARG A 192 14.41 10.94 -5.33
N THR A 193 13.40 11.64 -4.87
CA THR A 193 12.21 11.03 -4.33
C THR A 193 11.04 11.34 -5.24
N LEU A 194 10.39 10.27 -5.73
CA LEU A 194 9.12 10.37 -6.44
C LEU A 194 8.00 10.45 -5.41
N ILE A 195 7.00 11.26 -5.73
CA ILE A 195 5.83 11.48 -4.86
C ILE A 195 4.58 11.29 -5.72
N HIS A 196 3.69 10.41 -5.29
CA HIS A 196 2.41 10.13 -5.92
C HIS A 196 1.30 10.58 -4.98
N GLY A 197 0.42 11.46 -5.46
CA GLY A 197 -0.71 12.00 -4.70
C GLY A 197 -2.03 11.35 -5.08
N PHE A 198 -2.83 11.04 -4.06
CA PHE A 198 -4.19 10.55 -4.18
C PHE A 198 -5.10 11.41 -3.32
N GLU A 199 -6.31 11.67 -3.78
CA GLU A 199 -7.30 12.38 -2.99
C GLU A 199 -7.72 11.54 -1.77
N ALA A 200 -7.75 12.14 -0.60
CA ALA A 200 -8.29 11.51 0.61
C ALA A 200 -9.83 11.59 0.57
N SER A 201 -10.42 10.86 -0.35
CA SER A 201 -11.86 10.78 -0.59
C SER A 201 -12.32 9.34 -0.76
N ASN A 202 -13.62 9.13 -0.92
CA ASN A 202 -14.20 7.81 -1.18
C ASN A 202 -13.64 7.18 -2.45
N ALA A 203 -13.35 7.99 -3.47
CA ALA A 203 -12.88 7.49 -4.76
C ALA A 203 -11.37 7.26 -4.81
N LEU A 204 -10.60 7.79 -3.86
CA LEU A 204 -9.12 7.74 -3.87
C LEU A 204 -8.53 8.15 -5.23
N ALA A 205 -9.09 9.21 -5.81
CA ALA A 205 -8.70 9.64 -7.15
C ALA A 205 -7.20 9.99 -7.20
N TYR A 206 -6.52 9.54 -8.25
CA TYR A 206 -5.13 9.91 -8.47
C TYR A 206 -5.02 11.37 -8.87
N LEU A 207 -4.22 12.15 -8.11
CA LEU A 207 -4.02 13.59 -8.31
C LEU A 207 -2.84 13.89 -9.23
N GLY A 208 -1.82 13.05 -9.22
CA GLY A 208 -0.62 13.25 -10.03
C GLY A 208 0.65 12.76 -9.34
N SER A 209 1.77 12.87 -10.07
CA SER A 209 3.11 12.58 -9.55
C SER A 209 4.06 13.74 -9.77
N GLY A 210 5.03 13.84 -8.89
CA GLY A 210 6.14 14.77 -8.98
C GLY A 210 7.42 14.16 -8.42
N ALA A 211 8.52 14.87 -8.54
CA ALA A 211 9.79 14.48 -7.98
C ALA A 211 10.45 15.64 -7.25
N VAL A 212 11.20 15.33 -6.20
CA VAL A 212 12.07 16.26 -5.49
C VAL A 212 13.48 15.68 -5.44
N ASP A 213 14.48 16.55 -5.51
CA ASP A 213 15.86 16.12 -5.33
C ASP A 213 16.09 15.77 -3.85
N GLY A 214 16.88 14.74 -3.60
CA GLY A 214 17.18 14.25 -2.27
C GLY A 214 16.33 13.04 -1.85
N HIS A 215 16.69 12.52 -0.68
CA HIS A 215 16.00 11.38 -0.06
C HIS A 215 15.11 11.82 1.08
N LEU A 216 13.88 11.32 1.08
CA LEU A 216 12.97 11.48 2.22
C LEU A 216 13.11 10.36 3.26
N TRP A 217 13.93 9.34 2.98
CA TRP A 217 14.15 8.27 3.95
C TRP A 217 15.24 8.63 4.96
N GLY A 218 15.09 8.18 6.17
CA GLY A 218 16.05 8.36 7.25
C GLY A 218 15.53 7.65 8.48
N ARG A 219 16.33 7.61 9.55
CA ARG A 219 15.90 7.11 10.87
C ARG A 219 14.79 8.01 11.47
N GLY A 220 13.73 8.22 10.75
CA GLY A 220 12.62 9.06 11.15
C GLY A 220 11.46 8.87 10.19
N GLU A 221 10.29 9.09 10.68
CA GLU A 221 9.07 8.95 9.89
C GLU A 221 9.05 10.05 8.83
N VAL A 222 8.75 9.68 7.60
CA VAL A 222 8.59 10.60 6.45
C VAL A 222 7.55 11.67 6.75
N ASP A 223 6.59 11.37 7.60
CA ASP A 223 5.55 12.28 8.08
C ASP A 223 6.11 13.61 8.62
N PHE A 224 7.28 13.60 9.24
CA PHE A 224 7.92 14.84 9.76
C PHE A 224 8.62 15.68 8.69
N ARG A 225 8.77 15.16 7.48
CA ARG A 225 9.43 15.83 6.36
C ARG A 225 8.46 16.36 5.32
N MET A 226 7.18 16.08 5.50
CA MET A 226 6.13 16.49 4.59
C MET A 226 5.03 17.22 5.34
N SER A 227 4.47 18.24 4.73
CA SER A 227 3.29 18.93 5.25
C SER A 227 2.48 19.52 4.11
N GLU A 228 1.15 19.45 4.23
CA GLU A 228 0.24 20.16 3.32
C GLU A 228 -0.22 21.47 3.95
N HIS A 229 -0.24 22.52 3.13
CA HIS A 229 -0.75 23.81 3.55
C HIS A 229 -1.25 24.60 2.34
N GLU A 230 -2.49 25.08 2.41
CA GLU A 230 -3.13 25.88 1.35
C GLU A 230 -3.04 25.22 -0.05
N GLY A 231 -3.19 23.90 -0.12
CA GLY A 231 -3.14 23.14 -1.37
C GLY A 231 -1.71 22.89 -1.91
N TYR A 232 -0.68 23.21 -1.14
CA TYR A 232 0.71 22.93 -1.50
C TYR A 232 1.30 21.85 -0.60
N LEU A 233 1.89 20.84 -1.19
CA LEU A 233 2.76 19.91 -0.47
C LEU A 233 4.14 20.53 -0.27
N ARG A 234 4.54 20.65 0.99
CA ARG A 234 5.89 21.07 1.38
C ARG A 234 6.71 19.85 1.72
N VAL A 235 7.91 19.78 1.19
CA VAL A 235 8.82 18.66 1.36
C VAL A 235 10.18 19.16 1.78
N VAL A 236 10.80 18.47 2.75
CA VAL A 236 12.17 18.73 3.20
C VAL A 236 13.00 17.47 2.92
N SER A 237 13.86 17.53 1.93
CA SER A 237 14.76 16.45 1.47
C SER A 237 16.20 16.66 1.95
#